data_aade5f1df13fa515db6a01406dbb6cc2
#
_entry.id   aade5f1df13fa515db6a01406dbb6cc2
#
_cell.length_a   1.000
_cell.length_b   1.000
_cell.length_c   1.000
_cell.angle_alpha   90.00
_cell.angle_beta   90.00
_cell.angle_gamma   90.00
#
_symmetry.space_group_name_H-M   'P 1'
#
loop_
_entity.id
_entity.type
_entity.pdbx_description
1 polymer ?
#
loop_
_entity_poly.entity_id
_entity_poly.type
_entity_poly.pdbx_seq_one_letter_code
_entity_poly.pdbx_strand_id
1 'polypeptide(L)'
;AVAWSKWEGSVSTLSHKPEMISSYSESKFALAFALIENHYFINKGFLDDENQLICIESIDKIRNIPTKIIQGRYDIVCPMETAWELSRNWPEAELIVAPSSGHSAFEAEITHELIKANLEYANNG
;
A
#
# COMPACT_ATOMS: atom_id res chain seq x y z
N ALA A 1 3.43 19.99 7.47
CA ALA A 1 3.94 19.22 6.35
C ALA A 1 5.22 18.44 6.73
N VAL A 2 6.37 19.12 6.97
CA VAL A 2 7.67 18.44 7.19
C VAL A 2 7.64 17.43 8.34
N ALA A 3 7.10 17.78 9.50
CA ALA A 3 7.03 16.86 10.64
C ALA A 3 6.19 15.62 10.34
N TRP A 4 5.08 15.79 9.64
CA TRP A 4 4.18 14.73 9.19
C TRP A 4 4.89 13.80 8.20
N SER A 5 5.38 14.35 7.10
CA SER A 5 6.07 13.60 6.06
C SER A 5 7.30 12.84 6.58
N LYS A 6 8.09 13.49 7.46
CA LYS A 6 9.23 12.85 8.12
C LYS A 6 8.80 11.68 9.01
N TRP A 7 7.71 11.83 9.77
CA TRP A 7 7.17 10.76 10.60
C TRP A 7 6.77 9.56 9.72
N GLU A 8 6.02 9.79 8.66
CA GLU A 8 5.59 8.73 7.76
C GLU A 8 6.76 8.03 7.07
N GLY A 9 7.74 8.80 6.55
CA GLY A 9 8.98 8.22 6.03
C GLY A 9 9.75 7.36 7.05
N SER A 10 9.61 7.69 8.34
CA SER A 10 10.27 6.93 9.42
C SER A 10 9.59 5.59 9.72
N VAL A 11 8.28 5.49 9.50
CA VAL A 11 7.49 4.29 9.82
C VAL A 11 7.16 3.42 8.60
N SER A 12 7.48 3.91 7.40
CA SER A 12 7.17 3.21 6.14
C SER A 12 8.06 1.99 5.88
N THR A 13 9.18 1.84 6.56
CA THR A 13 10.08 0.69 6.40
C THR A 13 10.33 -0.02 7.72
N LEU A 14 10.43 -1.35 7.67
CA LEU A 14 10.74 -2.15 8.86
C LEU A 14 12.14 -1.84 9.39
N SER A 15 13.12 -1.68 8.50
CA SER A 15 14.48 -1.28 8.85
C SER A 15 14.66 0.22 8.71
N HIS A 16 15.35 0.84 9.67
CA HIS A 16 15.66 2.27 9.64
C HIS A 16 16.46 2.65 8.38
N LYS A 17 15.92 3.59 7.59
CA LYS A 17 16.53 4.09 6.33
C LYS A 17 16.68 5.62 6.39
N PRO A 18 17.83 6.14 6.88
CA PRO A 18 18.06 7.59 7.04
C PRO A 18 17.88 8.39 5.74
N GLU A 19 18.27 7.83 4.60
CA GLU A 19 18.17 8.48 3.30
C GLU A 19 16.70 8.71 2.91
N MET A 20 15.83 7.75 3.17
CA MET A 20 14.40 7.85 2.95
C MET A 20 13.79 8.93 3.84
N ILE A 21 14.13 8.92 5.13
CA ILE A 21 13.65 9.93 6.08
C ILE A 21 14.11 11.33 5.66
N SER A 22 15.34 11.46 5.16
CA SER A 22 15.88 12.72 4.64
C SER A 22 15.08 13.22 3.43
N SER A 23 14.81 12.37 2.46
CA SER A 23 14.04 12.74 1.25
C SER A 23 12.61 13.16 1.60
N TYR A 24 11.95 12.48 2.53
CA TYR A 24 10.63 12.85 3.04
C TYR A 24 10.63 14.17 3.83
N SER A 25 11.80 14.60 4.31
CA SER A 25 11.95 15.85 5.05
C SER A 25 12.21 17.07 4.16
N GLU A 26 12.45 16.89 2.87
CA GLU A 26 12.62 17.98 1.92
C GLU A 26 11.34 18.83 1.83
N SER A 27 11.47 20.14 2.05
CA SER A 27 10.30 21.02 2.23
C SER A 27 9.32 20.98 1.04
N LYS A 28 9.84 20.92 -0.19
CA LYS A 28 9.01 20.89 -1.41
C LYS A 28 8.24 19.57 -1.51
N PHE A 29 8.91 18.44 -1.28
CA PHE A 29 8.29 17.14 -1.25
C PHE A 29 7.27 17.03 -0.12
N ALA A 30 7.68 17.38 1.11
CA ALA A 30 6.84 17.30 2.29
C ALA A 30 5.56 18.13 2.18
N LEU A 31 5.63 19.31 1.54
CA LEU A 31 4.45 20.14 1.32
C LEU A 31 3.47 19.49 0.35
N ALA A 32 3.96 19.02 -0.80
CA ALA A 32 3.12 18.37 -1.81
C ALA A 32 2.48 17.09 -1.25
N PHE A 33 3.27 16.26 -0.60
CA PHE A 33 2.85 15.02 0.03
C PHE A 33 1.74 15.26 1.06
N ALA A 34 1.98 16.11 2.05
CA ALA A 34 1.00 16.40 3.09
C ALA A 34 -0.29 17.07 2.57
N LEU A 35 -0.21 17.89 1.50
CA LEU A 35 -1.39 18.49 0.88
C LEU A 35 -2.25 17.44 0.18
N ILE A 36 -1.64 16.50 -0.52
CA ILE A 36 -2.36 15.41 -1.22
C ILE A 36 -3.06 14.52 -0.19
N GLU A 37 -2.35 14.06 0.83
CA GLU A 37 -2.93 13.22 1.87
C GLU A 37 -4.06 13.93 2.60
N ASN A 38 -3.84 15.17 3.06
CA ASN A 38 -4.88 15.95 3.72
C ASN A 38 -6.12 16.10 2.84
N HIS A 39 -5.94 16.32 1.53
CA HIS A 39 -7.06 16.42 0.59
C HIS A 39 -7.89 15.13 0.58
N TYR A 40 -7.24 13.96 0.51
CA TYR A 40 -7.95 12.69 0.55
C TYR A 40 -8.59 12.42 1.92
N PHE A 41 -7.88 12.70 3.01
CA PHE A 41 -8.38 12.42 4.36
C PHE A 41 -9.61 13.25 4.72
N ILE A 42 -9.60 14.56 4.45
CA ILE A 42 -10.77 15.42 4.75
C ILE A 42 -11.99 15.09 3.89
N ASN A 43 -11.77 14.49 2.72
CA ASN A 43 -12.82 14.02 1.82
C ASN A 43 -13.12 12.51 1.96
N LYS A 44 -12.61 11.86 3.02
CA LYS A 44 -12.80 10.40 3.28
C LYS A 44 -12.46 9.52 2.08
N GLY A 45 -11.40 9.87 1.32
CA GLY A 45 -11.03 9.18 0.09
C GLY A 45 -12.07 9.28 -1.03
N PHE A 46 -13.05 10.18 -0.93
CA PHE A 46 -14.21 10.29 -1.83
C PHE A 46 -15.10 9.05 -1.84
N LEU A 47 -15.14 8.33 -0.72
CA LEU A 47 -15.96 7.15 -0.53
C LEU A 47 -17.19 7.49 0.32
N ASP A 48 -18.35 6.96 -0.04
CA ASP A 48 -19.59 7.14 0.71
C ASP A 48 -19.60 6.30 2.00
N ASP A 49 -18.98 5.13 1.96
CA ASP A 49 -18.82 4.18 3.05
C ASP A 49 -17.37 3.68 3.12
N GLU A 50 -16.85 3.48 4.33
CA GLU A 50 -15.48 3.00 4.55
C GLU A 50 -15.22 1.59 3.98
N ASN A 51 -16.26 0.76 3.85
CA ASN A 51 -16.18 -0.58 3.30
C ASN A 51 -16.53 -0.65 1.81
N GLN A 52 -16.80 0.48 1.15
CA GLN A 52 -17.29 0.51 -0.23
C GLN A 52 -16.39 -0.23 -1.22
N LEU A 53 -15.07 -0.19 -1.03
CA LEU A 53 -14.13 -0.84 -1.95
C LEU A 53 -13.99 -2.34 -1.72
N ILE A 54 -14.23 -2.83 -0.50
CA ILE A 54 -14.04 -4.24 -0.12
C ILE A 54 -15.37 -5.00 0.02
N CYS A 55 -16.50 -4.36 -0.21
CA CYS A 55 -17.80 -5.04 -0.22
C CYS A 55 -17.93 -5.95 -1.44
N ILE A 56 -18.77 -6.98 -1.31
CA ILE A 56 -18.98 -8.00 -2.35
C ILE A 56 -19.41 -7.36 -3.67
N GLU A 57 -20.29 -6.37 -3.63
CA GLU A 57 -20.80 -5.68 -4.82
C GLU A 57 -19.72 -4.94 -5.61
N SER A 58 -18.69 -4.44 -4.93
CA SER A 58 -17.53 -3.80 -5.57
C SER A 58 -16.54 -4.83 -6.10
N ILE A 59 -16.27 -5.87 -5.30
CA ILE A 59 -15.38 -6.97 -5.70
C ILE A 59 -15.92 -7.72 -6.90
N ASP A 60 -17.24 -7.98 -6.98
CA ASP A 60 -17.85 -8.69 -8.10
C ASP A 60 -17.61 -8.01 -9.46
N LYS A 61 -17.40 -6.69 -9.49
CA LYS A 61 -17.09 -5.95 -10.72
C LYS A 61 -15.68 -6.24 -11.25
N ILE A 62 -14.78 -6.66 -10.39
CA ILE A 62 -13.35 -6.88 -10.71
C ILE A 62 -12.91 -8.33 -10.45
N ARG A 63 -13.78 -9.18 -9.95
CA ARG A 63 -13.49 -10.55 -9.51
C ARG A 63 -12.71 -11.38 -10.53
N ASN A 64 -13.00 -11.20 -11.82
CA ASN A 64 -12.38 -11.96 -12.91
C ASN A 64 -11.03 -11.36 -13.39
N ILE A 65 -10.55 -10.28 -12.76
CA ILE A 65 -9.26 -9.70 -13.10
C ILE A 65 -8.19 -10.46 -12.33
N PRO A 66 -7.21 -11.10 -13.00
CA PRO A 66 -6.10 -11.76 -12.33
C PRO A 66 -5.35 -10.77 -11.43
N THR A 67 -5.34 -11.04 -10.14
CA THR A 67 -4.83 -10.07 -9.15
C THR A 67 -3.94 -10.74 -8.11
N LYS A 68 -2.84 -10.07 -7.78
CA LYS A 68 -1.98 -10.38 -6.64
C LYS A 68 -1.95 -9.20 -5.68
N ILE A 69 -2.24 -9.46 -4.42
CA ILE A 69 -2.17 -8.49 -3.32
C ILE A 69 -0.85 -8.75 -2.59
N ILE A 70 0.07 -7.78 -2.61
CA ILE A 70 1.37 -7.92 -1.96
C ILE A 70 1.42 -6.98 -0.77
N GLN A 71 1.60 -7.54 0.43
CA GLN A 71 1.49 -6.82 1.69
C GLN A 71 2.67 -7.11 2.61
N GLY A 72 3.27 -6.07 3.16
CA GLY A 72 4.27 -6.22 4.22
C GLY A 72 3.62 -6.64 5.54
N ARG A 73 4.19 -7.66 6.19
CA ARG A 73 3.67 -8.18 7.46
C ARG A 73 3.66 -7.13 8.58
N TYR A 74 4.62 -6.24 8.58
CA TYR A 74 4.82 -5.22 9.62
C TYR A 74 4.45 -3.81 9.13
N ASP A 75 3.57 -3.72 8.14
CA ASP A 75 3.03 -2.45 7.68
C ASP A 75 2.13 -1.84 8.77
N ILE A 76 2.57 -0.71 9.31
CA ILE A 76 1.82 0.05 10.32
C ILE A 76 1.14 1.29 9.74
N VAL A 77 1.43 1.63 8.48
CA VAL A 77 0.79 2.73 7.74
C VAL A 77 -0.53 2.23 7.16
N CYS A 78 -0.49 1.07 6.47
CA CYS A 78 -1.65 0.34 5.96
C CYS A 78 -1.65 -1.07 6.56
N PRO A 79 -2.31 -1.30 7.70
CA PRO A 79 -2.20 -2.55 8.43
C PRO A 79 -2.58 -3.78 7.60
N MET A 80 -1.88 -4.88 7.85
CA MET A 80 -2.09 -6.19 7.21
C MET A 80 -3.56 -6.66 7.22
N GLU A 81 -4.32 -6.24 8.23
CA GLU A 81 -5.72 -6.60 8.42
C GLU A 81 -6.58 -6.22 7.21
N THR A 82 -6.40 -5.02 6.66
CA THR A 82 -7.17 -4.55 5.48
C THR A 82 -6.87 -5.37 4.23
N ALA A 83 -5.62 -5.74 3.99
CA ALA A 83 -5.24 -6.62 2.88
C ALA A 83 -5.80 -8.03 3.05
N TRP A 84 -5.83 -8.53 4.28
CA TRP A 84 -6.40 -9.83 4.61
C TRP A 84 -7.92 -9.83 4.42
N GLU A 85 -8.65 -8.80 4.87
CA GLU A 85 -10.08 -8.67 4.63
C GLU A 85 -10.40 -8.59 3.14
N LEU A 86 -9.64 -7.81 2.36
CA LEU A 86 -9.78 -7.77 0.91
C LEU A 86 -9.62 -9.15 0.30
N SER A 87 -8.59 -9.90 0.68
CA SER A 87 -8.37 -11.26 0.17
C SER A 87 -9.47 -12.24 0.54
N ARG A 88 -10.10 -12.07 1.71
CA ARG A 88 -11.24 -12.86 2.15
C ARG A 88 -12.48 -12.62 1.30
N ASN A 89 -12.70 -11.37 0.91
CA ASN A 89 -13.84 -10.98 0.07
C ASN A 89 -13.57 -11.24 -1.42
N TRP A 90 -12.30 -11.38 -1.79
CA TRP A 90 -11.84 -11.66 -3.16
C TRP A 90 -10.96 -12.91 -3.22
N PRO A 91 -11.55 -14.12 -3.07
CA PRO A 91 -10.80 -15.36 -3.00
C PRO A 91 -10.05 -15.74 -4.28
N GLU A 92 -10.37 -15.11 -5.42
CA GLU A 92 -9.65 -15.28 -6.67
C GLU A 92 -8.34 -14.49 -6.72
N ALA A 93 -8.17 -13.49 -5.87
CA ALA A 93 -6.91 -12.76 -5.73
C ALA A 93 -5.93 -13.53 -4.83
N GLU A 94 -4.67 -13.59 -5.25
CA GLU A 94 -3.60 -14.21 -4.46
C GLU A 94 -3.03 -13.20 -3.46
N LEU A 95 -3.13 -13.48 -2.16
CA LEU A 95 -2.47 -12.68 -1.12
C LEU A 95 -1.06 -13.20 -0.85
N ILE A 96 -0.06 -12.34 -1.07
CA ILE A 96 1.36 -12.62 -0.81
C ILE A 96 1.82 -11.73 0.34
N VAL A 97 2.22 -12.33 1.44
CA VAL A 97 2.73 -11.61 2.62
C VAL A 97 4.25 -11.60 2.60
N ALA A 98 4.85 -10.41 2.55
CA ALA A 98 6.29 -10.22 2.71
C ALA A 98 6.63 -10.27 4.20
N PRO A 99 7.29 -11.35 4.68
CA PRO A 99 7.38 -11.64 6.12
C PRO A 99 8.30 -10.69 6.90
N SER A 100 9.22 -10.01 6.23
CA SER A 100 10.20 -9.10 6.85
C SER A 100 10.14 -7.69 6.24
N SER A 101 8.93 -7.20 5.93
CA SER A 101 8.73 -5.90 5.30
C SER A 101 7.62 -5.10 5.99
N GLY A 102 7.72 -3.78 5.90
CA GLY A 102 6.72 -2.81 6.30
C GLY A 102 5.88 -2.33 5.10
N HIS A 103 5.69 -1.00 5.01
CA HIS A 103 4.80 -0.36 4.04
C HIS A 103 5.45 -0.12 2.67
N SER A 104 6.76 0.19 2.64
CA SER A 104 7.40 0.70 1.43
C SER A 104 7.56 -0.36 0.35
N ALA A 105 7.07 -0.07 -0.87
CA ALA A 105 7.31 -0.88 -2.06
C ALA A 105 8.82 -1.05 -2.40
N PHE A 106 9.69 -0.20 -1.82
CA PHE A 106 11.15 -0.28 -1.97
C PHE A 106 11.84 -1.18 -0.95
N GLU A 107 11.10 -1.91 -0.11
CA GLU A 107 11.67 -2.98 0.69
C GLU A 107 11.90 -4.22 -0.18
N ALA A 108 13.01 -4.90 0.04
CA ALA A 108 13.52 -5.92 -0.89
C ALA A 108 12.51 -7.03 -1.22
N GLU A 109 11.78 -7.53 -0.21
CA GLU A 109 10.79 -8.60 -0.40
C GLU A 109 9.58 -8.11 -1.19
N ILE A 110 9.06 -6.90 -0.87
CA ILE A 110 7.92 -6.32 -1.59
C ILE A 110 8.31 -6.05 -3.04
N THR A 111 9.47 -5.40 -3.27
CA THR A 111 10.00 -5.16 -4.62
C THR A 111 10.13 -6.47 -5.40
N HIS A 112 10.68 -7.52 -4.76
CA HIS A 112 10.84 -8.83 -5.39
C HIS A 112 9.49 -9.41 -5.84
N GLU A 113 8.50 -9.46 -4.96
CA GLU A 113 7.19 -10.03 -5.29
C GLU A 113 6.42 -9.18 -6.31
N LEU A 114 6.55 -7.85 -6.27
CA LEU A 114 5.97 -6.97 -7.29
C LEU A 114 6.56 -7.22 -8.69
N ILE A 115 7.90 -7.35 -8.80
CA ILE A 115 8.57 -7.65 -10.06
C ILE A 115 8.16 -9.03 -10.56
N LYS A 116 8.18 -10.03 -9.69
CA LYS A 116 7.79 -11.41 -10.01
C LYS A 116 6.34 -11.46 -10.52
N ALA A 117 5.39 -10.82 -9.84
CA ALA A 117 4.00 -10.75 -10.28
C ALA A 117 3.85 -10.12 -11.66
N ASN A 118 4.56 -9.02 -11.92
CA ASN A 118 4.53 -8.37 -13.23
C ASN A 118 5.11 -9.25 -14.34
N LEU A 119 6.22 -9.97 -14.08
CA LEU A 119 6.80 -10.89 -15.04
C LEU A 119 5.90 -12.10 -15.33
N GLU A 120 5.21 -12.62 -14.32
CA GLU A 120 4.23 -13.70 -14.48
C GLU A 120 3.07 -13.27 -15.37
N TYR A 121 2.51 -12.08 -15.17
CA TYR A 121 1.43 -11.55 -16.03
C TYR A 121 1.92 -11.28 -17.46
N ALA A 122 3.12 -10.73 -17.62
CA ALA A 122 3.68 -10.47 -18.95
C ALA A 122 3.91 -11.76 -19.77
N ASN A 123 4.19 -12.89 -19.11
CA ASN A 123 4.43 -14.17 -19.78
C ASN A 123 3.15 -14.98 -20.04
N ASN A 124 2.05 -14.67 -19.38
CA ASN A 124 0.77 -15.40 -19.46
C ASN A 124 -0.29 -14.64 -20.27
N GLY A 125 -0.01 -13.45 -20.75
CA GLY A 125 -0.87 -12.63 -21.62
C GLY A 125 -0.38 -12.67 -23.04
#